data_f9e169271787e1bde86b7dd2d8c40c74
#
_entry.id   f9e169271787e1bde86b7dd2d8c40c74
#
_cell.length_a   1.000
_cell.length_b   1.000
_cell.length_c   1.000
_cell.angle_alpha   90.00
_cell.angle_beta   90.00
_cell.angle_gamma   90.00
#
_symmetry.space_group_name_H-M   'P 1'
#
loop_
_entity.id
_entity.type
_entity.pdbx_description
1 polymer ?
#
loop_
_entity_poly.entity_id
_entity_poly.type
_entity_poly.pdbx_seq_one_letter_code
_entity_poly.pdbx_strand_id
1 'polypeptide(L)'
;MILKVTEVEHYTNTLFRIRTDRPASFRFSAGEFVMINLEGTPKRAYSLTSGPYDEYLEFYSIKVPDGALTKELQHIKVGDDIEMGERTSGTLTLANIELGGNLWMFATGTGIAPFISLLRDPETFERFDTVNLAWSVRTRAELKSYHKFLLSLDGYFSYYPTVTQDEPALRVLSGRITDHIDNDVFWKFIRPDSDKIMVCGNMDFNNDMKKRFVDIGFN
;
A
#
# COMPACT_ATOMS: atom_id res chain seq x y z
N MET A 1 -3.43 -22.64 -3.21
CA MET A 1 -2.46 -23.15 -2.20
C MET A 1 -2.91 -22.76 -0.81
N ILE A 2 -2.53 -23.56 0.20
CA ILE A 2 -2.83 -23.26 1.61
C ILE A 2 -1.59 -22.64 2.24
N LEU A 3 -1.78 -21.55 2.98
CA LEU A 3 -0.75 -20.85 3.71
C LEU A 3 -1.03 -20.95 5.20
N LYS A 4 0.01 -21.15 6.01
CA LYS A 4 -0.09 -21.12 7.47
C LYS A 4 0.16 -19.70 8.00
N VAL A 5 -0.73 -19.20 8.82
CA VAL A 5 -0.55 -17.93 9.52
C VAL A 5 0.55 -18.06 10.56
N THR A 6 1.56 -17.20 10.45
CA THR A 6 2.72 -17.16 11.35
C THR A 6 2.73 -15.98 12.31
N GLU A 7 2.03 -14.90 11.95
CA GLU A 7 1.91 -13.70 12.77
C GLU A 7 0.59 -12.98 12.49
N VAL A 8 -0.05 -12.44 13.52
CA VAL A 8 -1.19 -11.52 13.43
C VAL A 8 -0.93 -10.34 14.34
N GLU A 9 -1.01 -9.14 13.81
CA GLU A 9 -0.80 -7.90 14.56
C GLU A 9 -1.95 -6.93 14.33
N HIS A 10 -2.62 -6.52 15.42
CA HIS A 10 -3.69 -5.52 15.40
C HIS A 10 -3.14 -4.15 15.79
N TYR A 11 -3.28 -3.16 14.91
CA TYR A 11 -2.79 -1.79 15.13
C TYR A 11 -3.85 -0.88 15.73
N THR A 12 -5.09 -1.08 15.31
CA THR A 12 -6.27 -0.37 15.82
C THR A 12 -7.44 -1.34 15.96
N ASN A 13 -8.59 -0.85 16.40
CA ASN A 13 -9.80 -1.66 16.41
C ASN A 13 -10.23 -2.14 15.02
N THR A 14 -9.72 -1.50 13.96
CA THR A 14 -10.11 -1.78 12.58
C THR A 14 -8.98 -2.28 11.68
N LEU A 15 -7.72 -1.99 11.99
CA LEU A 15 -6.57 -2.33 11.15
C LEU A 15 -5.74 -3.45 11.75
N PHE A 16 -5.33 -4.38 10.91
CA PHE A 16 -4.48 -5.49 11.28
C PHE A 16 -3.62 -5.97 10.10
N ARG A 17 -2.57 -6.68 10.44
CA ARG A 17 -1.63 -7.32 9.52
C ARG A 17 -1.59 -8.81 9.80
N ILE A 18 -1.46 -9.59 8.73
CA ILE A 18 -1.26 -11.03 8.79
C ILE A 18 0.03 -11.36 8.05
N ARG A 19 0.87 -12.21 8.65
CA ARG A 19 1.94 -12.91 7.94
C ARG A 19 1.64 -14.38 7.86
N THR A 20 2.09 -14.97 6.76
CA THR A 20 2.03 -16.40 6.54
C THR A 20 3.40 -16.93 6.11
N ASP A 21 3.57 -18.24 6.15
CA ASP A 21 4.64 -18.88 5.41
C ASP A 21 4.54 -18.52 3.91
N ARG A 22 5.67 -18.71 3.21
CA ARG A 22 5.75 -18.51 1.76
C ARG A 22 6.17 -19.82 1.11
N PRO A 23 5.35 -20.36 0.18
CA PRO A 23 5.76 -21.53 -0.60
C PRO A 23 7.04 -21.25 -1.38
N ALA A 24 8.01 -22.14 -1.31
CA ALA A 24 9.34 -21.96 -1.92
C ALA A 24 9.31 -21.72 -3.44
N SER A 25 8.28 -22.18 -4.12
CA SER A 25 8.08 -21.96 -5.56
C SER A 25 7.30 -20.68 -5.91
N PHE A 26 6.69 -20.00 -4.92
CA PHE A 26 5.86 -18.84 -5.20
C PHE A 26 6.70 -17.60 -5.52
N ARG A 27 6.43 -17.02 -6.68
CA ARG A 27 7.08 -15.79 -7.16
C ARG A 27 6.04 -14.76 -7.51
N PHE A 28 6.36 -13.49 -7.26
CA PHE A 28 5.52 -12.34 -7.58
C PHE A 28 6.39 -11.10 -7.80
N SER A 29 5.84 -10.11 -8.48
CA SER A 29 6.44 -8.79 -8.61
C SER A 29 5.88 -7.85 -7.54
N ALA A 30 6.73 -6.95 -7.01
CA ALA A 30 6.29 -5.94 -6.07
C ALA A 30 5.09 -5.15 -6.63
N GLY A 31 4.08 -4.92 -5.79
CA GLY A 31 2.85 -4.22 -6.16
C GLY A 31 1.70 -5.13 -6.64
N GLU A 32 1.95 -6.41 -6.86
CA GLU A 32 0.90 -7.36 -7.24
C GLU A 32 -0.01 -7.75 -6.07
N PHE A 33 -1.17 -8.30 -6.42
CA PHE A 33 -2.14 -8.87 -5.48
C PHE A 33 -2.42 -10.34 -5.80
N VAL A 34 -2.97 -11.04 -4.83
CA VAL A 34 -3.48 -12.40 -4.94
C VAL A 34 -4.93 -12.46 -4.47
N MET A 35 -5.62 -13.51 -4.89
CA MET A 35 -6.94 -13.82 -4.35
C MET A 35 -6.78 -14.68 -3.10
N ILE A 36 -7.32 -14.26 -1.98
CA ILE A 36 -7.36 -15.06 -0.74
C ILE A 36 -8.79 -15.28 -0.27
N ASN A 37 -8.99 -16.36 0.47
CA ASN A 37 -10.23 -16.67 1.20
C ASN A 37 -9.91 -17.53 2.43
N LEU A 38 -10.87 -17.62 3.32
CA LEU A 38 -10.97 -18.65 4.34
C LEU A 38 -11.99 -19.69 3.89
N GLU A 39 -11.96 -20.87 4.49
CA GLU A 39 -12.96 -21.92 4.20
C GLU A 39 -14.39 -21.35 4.36
N GLY A 40 -15.23 -21.59 3.37
CA GLY A 40 -16.61 -21.09 3.35
C GLY A 40 -16.78 -19.60 3.04
N THR A 41 -15.72 -18.84 2.79
CA THR A 41 -15.80 -17.42 2.43
C THR A 41 -15.49 -17.15 0.96
N PRO A 42 -16.01 -16.07 0.37
CA PRO A 42 -15.68 -15.71 -1.00
C PRO A 42 -14.24 -15.21 -1.13
N LYS A 43 -13.62 -15.50 -2.27
CA LYS A 43 -12.29 -14.97 -2.62
C LYS A 43 -12.32 -13.44 -2.73
N ARG A 44 -11.27 -12.80 -2.22
CA ARG A 44 -11.04 -11.34 -2.32
C ARG A 44 -9.60 -11.06 -2.71
N ALA A 45 -9.42 -10.00 -3.49
CA ALA A 45 -8.11 -9.51 -3.87
C ALA A 45 -7.42 -8.84 -2.68
N TYR A 46 -6.18 -9.24 -2.43
CA TYR A 46 -5.31 -8.67 -1.40
C TYR A 46 -3.94 -8.37 -2.00
N SER A 47 -3.55 -7.11 -1.98
CA SER A 47 -2.20 -6.74 -2.33
C SER A 47 -1.22 -7.30 -1.32
N LEU A 48 -0.11 -7.84 -1.83
CA LEU A 48 1.01 -8.27 -1.00
C LEU A 48 1.72 -7.02 -0.46
N THR A 49 2.01 -7.00 0.82
CA THR A 49 2.84 -5.98 1.46
C THR A 49 4.27 -6.47 1.69
N SER A 50 4.50 -7.78 1.64
CA SER A 50 5.84 -8.35 1.56
C SER A 50 6.56 -7.94 0.28
N GLY A 51 7.88 -7.84 0.33
CA GLY A 51 8.71 -7.68 -0.85
C GLY A 51 8.90 -9.00 -1.61
N PRO A 52 9.34 -8.94 -2.88
CA PRO A 52 9.53 -10.16 -3.70
C PRO A 52 10.62 -11.09 -3.15
N TYR A 53 11.49 -10.61 -2.29
CA TYR A 53 12.59 -11.38 -1.68
C TYR A 53 12.36 -11.76 -0.21
N ASP A 54 11.23 -11.32 0.40
CA ASP A 54 10.88 -11.69 1.76
C ASP A 54 10.58 -13.20 1.88
N GLU A 55 10.96 -13.81 2.99
CA GLU A 55 10.75 -15.23 3.30
C GLU A 55 9.31 -15.58 3.72
N TYR A 56 8.45 -14.57 3.82
CA TYR A 56 7.04 -14.66 4.22
C TYR A 56 6.14 -13.92 3.23
N LEU A 57 4.85 -14.18 3.29
CA LEU A 57 3.84 -13.33 2.65
C LEU A 57 3.15 -12.49 3.72
N GLU A 58 2.87 -11.24 3.39
CA GLU A 58 2.24 -10.29 4.31
C GLU A 58 1.04 -9.62 3.65
N PHE A 59 -0.04 -9.51 4.43
CA PHE A 59 -1.29 -8.91 4.02
C PHE A 59 -1.71 -7.84 5.03
N TYR A 60 -2.14 -6.69 4.54
CA TYR A 60 -2.65 -5.60 5.35
C TYR A 60 -4.15 -5.46 5.14
N SER A 61 -4.93 -5.49 6.20
CA SER A 61 -6.38 -5.59 6.13
C SER A 61 -7.08 -4.63 7.09
N ILE A 62 -8.30 -4.26 6.69
CA ILE A 62 -9.23 -3.49 7.52
C ILE A 62 -10.42 -4.38 7.88
N LYS A 63 -10.87 -4.29 9.13
CA LYS A 63 -12.09 -4.95 9.59
C LYS A 63 -13.31 -4.22 9.03
N VAL A 64 -14.03 -4.88 8.14
CA VAL A 64 -15.30 -4.40 7.62
C VAL A 64 -16.42 -5.25 8.26
N PRO A 65 -17.29 -4.70 9.11
CA PRO A 65 -18.28 -5.49 9.88
C PRO A 65 -19.14 -6.42 9.02
N ASP A 66 -19.56 -5.94 7.84
CA ASP A 66 -20.40 -6.71 6.91
C ASP A 66 -19.61 -7.30 5.74
N GLY A 67 -18.27 -7.26 5.81
CA GLY A 67 -17.40 -7.78 4.78
C GLY A 67 -17.39 -9.31 4.76
N ALA A 68 -17.74 -9.91 3.62
CA ALA A 68 -17.93 -11.35 3.51
C ALA A 68 -16.68 -12.20 3.85
N LEU A 69 -15.46 -11.66 3.67
CA LEU A 69 -14.21 -12.28 4.11
C LEU A 69 -13.68 -11.63 5.40
N THR A 70 -13.66 -10.30 5.47
CA THR A 70 -13.00 -9.58 6.57
C THR A 70 -13.70 -9.80 7.92
N LYS A 71 -15.00 -10.13 7.92
CA LYS A 71 -15.75 -10.52 9.12
C LYS A 71 -15.11 -11.72 9.82
N GLU A 72 -14.65 -12.71 9.06
CA GLU A 72 -13.98 -13.90 9.59
C GLU A 72 -12.47 -13.67 9.72
N LEU A 73 -11.84 -13.04 8.72
CA LEU A 73 -10.40 -12.81 8.68
C LEU A 73 -9.87 -12.02 9.89
N GLN A 74 -10.70 -11.11 10.46
CA GLN A 74 -10.33 -10.37 11.67
C GLN A 74 -10.13 -11.23 12.93
N HIS A 75 -10.59 -12.48 12.92
CA HIS A 75 -10.50 -13.43 14.04
C HIS A 75 -9.42 -14.49 13.83
N ILE A 76 -8.69 -14.41 12.70
CA ILE A 76 -7.64 -15.36 12.35
C ILE A 76 -6.53 -15.35 13.40
N LYS A 77 -5.93 -16.51 13.64
CA LYS A 77 -4.88 -16.72 14.63
C LYS A 77 -3.67 -17.39 14.01
N VAL A 78 -2.54 -17.28 14.69
CA VAL A 78 -1.34 -18.05 14.35
C VAL A 78 -1.66 -19.55 14.34
N GLY A 79 -1.27 -20.20 13.25
CA GLY A 79 -1.55 -21.62 12.98
C GLY A 79 -2.79 -21.89 12.14
N ASP A 80 -3.66 -20.89 11.94
CA ASP A 80 -4.81 -21.03 11.03
C ASP A 80 -4.37 -21.05 9.57
N ASP A 81 -5.28 -21.51 8.70
CA ASP A 81 -5.07 -21.62 7.26
C ASP A 81 -5.70 -20.45 6.50
N ILE A 82 -4.99 -19.97 5.49
CA ILE A 82 -5.50 -19.06 4.46
C ILE A 82 -5.39 -19.78 3.12
N GLU A 83 -6.49 -19.85 2.39
CA GLU A 83 -6.46 -20.26 0.99
C GLU A 83 -5.99 -19.10 0.11
N MET A 84 -4.98 -19.31 -0.72
CA MET A 84 -4.45 -18.33 -1.65
C MET A 84 -4.47 -18.88 -3.08
N GLY A 85 -4.83 -18.03 -4.05
CA GLY A 85 -4.70 -18.31 -5.47
C GLY A 85 -3.23 -18.50 -5.87
N GLU A 86 -3.00 -19.29 -6.90
CA GLU A 86 -1.63 -19.58 -7.40
C GLU A 86 -1.08 -18.48 -8.30
N ARG A 87 -1.97 -17.62 -8.83
CA ARG A 87 -1.60 -16.55 -9.76
C ARG A 87 -1.69 -15.21 -9.09
N THR A 88 -0.68 -14.39 -9.34
CA THR A 88 -0.68 -12.97 -9.04
C THR A 88 -1.29 -12.15 -10.16
N SER A 89 -1.70 -10.95 -9.87
CA SER A 89 -2.23 -9.98 -10.82
C SER A 89 -1.98 -8.56 -10.30
N GLY A 90 -2.15 -7.58 -11.17
CA GLY A 90 -2.04 -6.17 -10.81
C GLY A 90 -1.23 -5.38 -11.82
N THR A 91 -1.47 -4.08 -11.86
CA THR A 91 -0.80 -3.15 -12.77
C THR A 91 0.08 -2.13 -12.05
N LEU A 92 0.03 -2.07 -10.72
CA LEU A 92 0.89 -1.19 -9.91
C LEU A 92 2.28 -1.83 -9.69
N THR A 93 2.94 -2.21 -10.76
CA THR A 93 4.26 -2.86 -10.75
C THR A 93 5.26 -2.05 -11.55
N LEU A 94 6.55 -2.25 -11.27
CA LEU A 94 7.64 -1.57 -11.99
C LEU A 94 7.68 -1.91 -13.48
N ALA A 95 7.12 -3.06 -13.88
CA ALA A 95 7.05 -3.45 -15.30
C ALA A 95 6.06 -2.62 -16.12
N ASN A 96 5.11 -1.95 -15.46
CA ASN A 96 4.06 -1.17 -16.11
C ASN A 96 4.31 0.35 -16.07
N ILE A 97 5.50 0.78 -15.63
CA ILE A 97 5.87 2.19 -15.53
C ILE A 97 7.23 2.42 -16.19
N GLU A 98 7.37 3.52 -16.89
CA GLU A 98 8.65 3.90 -17.51
C GLU A 98 9.70 4.24 -16.44
N LEU A 99 10.95 4.01 -16.77
CA LEU A 99 12.10 4.29 -15.92
C LEU A 99 12.44 5.77 -15.86
N GLY A 100 13.13 6.17 -14.81
CA GLY A 100 13.72 7.50 -14.63
C GLY A 100 12.73 8.54 -14.09
N GLY A 101 13.26 9.71 -13.76
CA GLY A 101 12.53 10.77 -13.07
C GLY A 101 12.17 10.41 -11.62
N ASN A 102 11.20 11.09 -11.07
CA ASN A 102 10.74 10.82 -9.71
C ASN A 102 9.50 9.93 -9.70
N LEU A 103 9.47 8.95 -8.82
CA LEU A 103 8.27 8.16 -8.56
C LEU A 103 7.47 8.83 -7.42
N TRP A 104 6.21 9.12 -7.69
CA TRP A 104 5.25 9.60 -6.70
C TRP A 104 4.15 8.56 -6.48
N MET A 105 4.03 8.10 -5.24
CA MET A 105 3.01 7.15 -4.81
C MET A 105 2.02 7.84 -3.88
N PHE A 106 0.73 7.79 -4.20
CA PHE A 106 -0.35 8.39 -3.41
C PHE A 106 -1.29 7.29 -2.90
N ALA A 107 -1.37 7.16 -1.58
CA ALA A 107 -2.16 6.11 -0.93
C ALA A 107 -3.17 6.66 0.06
N THR A 108 -4.33 5.99 0.16
CA THR A 108 -5.26 6.18 1.27
C THR A 108 -5.54 4.85 1.98
N GLY A 109 -5.53 4.89 3.32
CA GLY A 109 -5.81 3.71 4.14
C GLY A 109 -4.99 2.49 3.77
N THR A 110 -5.65 1.34 3.56
CA THR A 110 -5.00 0.09 3.15
C THR A 110 -4.49 0.07 1.70
N GLY A 111 -4.82 1.09 0.90
CA GLY A 111 -4.22 1.27 -0.43
C GLY A 111 -2.70 1.48 -0.42
N ILE A 112 -2.09 1.66 0.74
CA ILE A 112 -0.63 1.66 0.87
C ILE A 112 -0.01 0.27 0.57
N ALA A 113 -0.78 -0.81 0.67
CA ALA A 113 -0.25 -2.18 0.62
C ALA A 113 0.67 -2.47 -0.59
N PRO A 114 0.29 -2.20 -1.86
CA PRO A 114 1.19 -2.41 -3.00
C PRO A 114 2.44 -1.56 -2.93
N PHE A 115 2.37 -0.36 -2.35
CA PHE A 115 3.52 0.54 -2.22
C PHE A 115 4.51 0.07 -1.14
N ILE A 116 4.05 -0.56 -0.07
CA ILE A 116 4.94 -1.20 0.90
C ILE A 116 5.73 -2.32 0.23
N SER A 117 5.10 -3.11 -0.64
CA SER A 117 5.79 -4.14 -1.43
C SER A 117 6.85 -3.54 -2.35
N LEU A 118 6.52 -2.47 -3.08
CA LEU A 118 7.46 -1.73 -3.92
C LEU A 118 8.63 -1.16 -3.12
N LEU A 119 8.37 -0.57 -1.95
CA LEU A 119 9.41 0.00 -1.08
C LEU A 119 10.30 -1.06 -0.40
N ARG A 120 9.92 -2.33 -0.43
CA ARG A 120 10.74 -3.47 -0.01
C ARG A 120 11.53 -4.09 -1.17
N ASP A 121 11.29 -3.65 -2.39
CA ASP A 121 12.03 -4.08 -3.56
C ASP A 121 13.15 -3.09 -3.85
N PRO A 122 14.44 -3.50 -3.77
CA PRO A 122 15.57 -2.64 -4.08
C PRO A 122 15.49 -2.03 -5.48
N GLU A 123 14.92 -2.76 -6.44
CA GLU A 123 14.76 -2.31 -7.83
C GLU A 123 13.97 -1.00 -7.91
N THR A 124 13.05 -0.73 -6.97
CA THR A 124 12.31 0.53 -6.92
C THR A 124 13.24 1.73 -6.79
N PHE A 125 14.28 1.63 -5.96
CA PHE A 125 15.22 2.72 -5.72
C PHE A 125 16.31 2.81 -6.79
N GLU A 126 16.53 1.76 -7.56
CA GLU A 126 17.47 1.74 -8.67
C GLU A 126 16.88 2.38 -9.95
N ARG A 127 15.55 2.41 -10.07
CA ARG A 127 14.85 2.83 -11.28
C ARG A 127 14.47 4.30 -11.33
N PHE A 128 14.43 5.01 -10.21
CA PHE A 128 13.98 6.39 -10.11
C PHE A 128 14.98 7.27 -9.37
N ASP A 129 15.04 8.55 -9.75
CA ASP A 129 15.93 9.53 -9.12
C ASP A 129 15.52 9.79 -7.66
N THR A 130 14.21 9.86 -7.40
CA THR A 130 13.63 9.91 -6.05
C THR A 130 12.36 9.09 -5.98
N VAL A 131 12.05 8.58 -4.80
CA VAL A 131 10.81 7.86 -4.49
C VAL A 131 10.06 8.64 -3.42
N ASN A 132 8.81 9.00 -3.70
CA ASN A 132 8.01 9.84 -2.83
C ASN A 132 6.70 9.11 -2.49
N LEU A 133 6.33 9.07 -1.21
CA LEU A 133 5.08 8.48 -0.74
C LEU A 133 4.27 9.50 0.05
N ALA A 134 3.07 9.83 -0.43
CA ALA A 134 2.05 10.49 0.35
C ALA A 134 1.00 9.46 0.81
N TRP A 135 0.84 9.31 2.12
CA TRP A 135 -0.10 8.34 2.69
C TRP A 135 -1.07 9.00 3.66
N SER A 136 -2.36 8.95 3.33
CA SER A 136 -3.45 9.48 4.12
C SER A 136 -4.19 8.40 4.88
N VAL A 137 -4.37 8.62 6.18
CA VAL A 137 -5.17 7.78 7.07
C VAL A 137 -6.11 8.66 7.92
N ARG A 138 -6.97 8.04 8.70
CA ARG A 138 -7.87 8.79 9.58
C ARG A 138 -7.15 9.35 10.79
N THR A 139 -6.39 8.50 11.47
CA THR A 139 -5.72 8.84 12.74
C THR A 139 -4.25 8.45 12.74
N ARG A 140 -3.46 9.09 13.59
CA ARG A 140 -2.04 8.74 13.80
C ARG A 140 -1.83 7.31 14.30
N ALA A 141 -2.85 6.73 14.97
CA ALA A 141 -2.78 5.34 15.39
C ALA A 141 -2.69 4.38 14.19
N GLU A 142 -3.33 4.72 13.07
CA GLU A 142 -3.29 3.93 11.84
C GLU A 142 -1.91 3.99 11.15
N LEU A 143 -1.16 5.11 11.29
CA LEU A 143 0.20 5.22 10.76
C LEU A 143 1.17 4.21 11.39
N LYS A 144 0.94 3.79 12.64
CA LYS A 144 1.87 2.92 13.39
C LYS A 144 2.20 1.62 12.65
N SER A 145 1.32 1.14 11.78
CA SER A 145 1.50 -0.11 11.04
C SER A 145 2.80 -0.14 10.22
N TYR A 146 3.12 0.95 9.51
CA TYR A 146 4.30 1.02 8.65
C TYR A 146 5.20 2.24 8.92
N HIS A 147 4.81 3.14 9.82
CA HIS A 147 5.54 4.38 10.07
C HIS A 147 7.03 4.16 10.39
N LYS A 148 7.32 3.19 11.28
CA LYS A 148 8.70 2.86 11.65
C LYS A 148 9.50 2.35 10.43
N PHE A 149 8.91 1.50 9.60
CA PHE A 149 9.53 1.02 8.36
C PHE A 149 9.78 2.18 7.40
N LEU A 150 8.77 3.01 7.15
CA LEU A 150 8.89 4.15 6.24
C LEU A 150 9.93 5.18 6.69
N LEU A 151 10.06 5.41 8.00
CA LEU A 151 11.09 6.30 8.55
C LEU A 151 12.50 5.69 8.56
N SER A 152 12.63 4.38 8.39
CA SER A 152 13.93 3.70 8.29
C SER A 152 14.49 3.64 6.87
N LEU A 153 13.72 4.04 5.88
CA LEU A 153 14.18 4.13 4.50
C LEU A 153 15.06 5.37 4.33
N ASP A 154 16.28 5.16 3.89
CA ASP A 154 17.29 6.20 3.70
C ASP A 154 17.42 6.60 2.21
N GLY A 155 18.24 7.62 1.95
CA GLY A 155 18.62 8.05 0.62
C GLY A 155 17.57 8.95 -0.05
N TYR A 156 17.16 8.61 -1.25
CA TYR A 156 16.27 9.42 -2.10
C TYR A 156 14.78 9.14 -1.86
N PHE A 157 14.41 8.78 -0.62
CA PHE A 157 13.03 8.54 -0.21
C PHE A 157 12.45 9.71 0.58
N SER A 158 11.23 10.14 0.22
CA SER A 158 10.48 11.16 0.93
C SER A 158 9.10 10.64 1.34
N TYR A 159 8.75 10.83 2.61
CA TYR A 159 7.49 10.36 3.18
C TYR A 159 6.65 11.51 3.71
N TYR A 160 5.40 11.59 3.23
CA TYR A 160 4.42 12.63 3.54
C TYR A 160 3.16 12.01 4.18
N PRO A 161 3.17 11.69 5.48
CA PRO A 161 1.98 11.19 6.16
C PRO A 161 0.96 12.30 6.36
N THR A 162 -0.32 11.99 6.12
CA THR A 162 -1.44 12.89 6.42
C THR A 162 -2.49 12.19 7.27
N VAL A 163 -3.16 12.95 8.15
CA VAL A 163 -4.28 12.46 8.97
C VAL A 163 -5.50 13.35 8.80
N THR A 164 -6.68 12.73 8.73
CA THR A 164 -7.93 13.47 8.45
C THR A 164 -8.81 13.70 9.67
N GLN A 165 -8.53 13.04 10.79
CA GLN A 165 -9.34 13.11 12.02
C GLN A 165 -8.52 13.47 13.27
N ASP A 166 -7.21 13.58 13.15
CA ASP A 166 -6.33 14.03 14.23
C ASP A 166 -5.75 15.40 13.92
N GLU A 167 -5.38 16.14 14.96
CA GLU A 167 -4.61 17.36 14.84
C GLU A 167 -3.22 17.10 14.22
N PRO A 168 -2.65 18.07 13.50
CA PRO A 168 -1.32 17.95 12.93
C PRO A 168 -0.27 17.69 14.00
N ALA A 169 0.78 16.99 13.64
CA ALA A 169 1.93 16.72 14.50
C ALA A 169 3.23 16.97 13.72
N LEU A 170 4.36 16.92 14.44
CA LEU A 170 5.65 17.06 13.77
C LEU A 170 5.77 16.05 12.63
N ARG A 171 5.99 16.53 11.41
CA ARG A 171 6.09 15.75 10.17
C ARG A 171 4.83 14.96 9.77
N VAL A 172 3.68 15.30 10.32
CA VAL A 172 2.39 14.72 9.93
C VAL A 172 1.46 15.86 9.55
N LEU A 173 1.00 15.89 8.31
CA LEU A 173 0.09 16.89 7.79
C LEU A 173 -1.34 16.58 8.25
N SER A 174 -2.17 17.60 8.42
CA SER A 174 -3.61 17.46 8.66
C SER A 174 -4.38 17.68 7.36
N GLY A 175 -5.45 16.89 7.15
CA GLY A 175 -6.29 16.96 5.96
C GLY A 175 -6.05 15.83 4.96
N ARG A 176 -6.75 15.89 3.84
CA ARG A 176 -6.63 14.91 2.76
C ARG A 176 -5.44 15.19 1.87
N ILE A 177 -4.90 14.19 1.21
CA ILE A 177 -3.87 14.37 0.18
C ILE A 177 -4.34 15.38 -0.89
N THR A 178 -5.60 15.30 -1.31
CA THR A 178 -6.20 16.22 -2.29
C THR A 178 -6.16 17.67 -1.85
N ASP A 179 -6.36 17.96 -0.56
CA ASP A 179 -6.27 19.31 -0.02
C ASP A 179 -4.85 19.87 -0.14
N HIS A 180 -3.84 19.02 0.06
CA HIS A 180 -2.42 19.39 -0.07
C HIS A 180 -1.97 19.55 -1.52
N ILE A 181 -2.59 18.84 -2.44
CA ILE A 181 -2.41 19.03 -3.86
C ILE A 181 -2.97 20.39 -4.27
N ASP A 182 -4.21 20.71 -3.90
CA ASP A 182 -4.87 21.98 -4.22
C ASP A 182 -4.16 23.19 -3.64
N ASN A 183 -3.46 23.02 -2.52
CA ASN A 183 -2.67 24.07 -1.86
C ASN A 183 -1.18 24.09 -2.28
N ASP A 184 -0.85 23.51 -3.42
CA ASP A 184 0.50 23.49 -4.02
C ASP A 184 1.59 22.82 -3.17
N VAL A 185 1.23 22.03 -2.14
CA VAL A 185 2.24 21.37 -1.29
C VAL A 185 3.06 20.35 -2.09
N PHE A 186 2.42 19.61 -2.98
CA PHE A 186 3.06 18.60 -3.82
C PHE A 186 3.34 19.10 -5.24
N TRP A 187 2.44 19.91 -5.86
CA TRP A 187 2.50 20.31 -7.26
C TRP A 187 3.80 20.96 -7.67
N LYS A 188 4.37 21.79 -6.83
CA LYS A 188 5.64 22.47 -7.11
C LYS A 188 6.82 21.53 -7.31
N PHE A 189 6.70 20.27 -6.90
CA PHE A 189 7.74 19.26 -7.03
C PHE A 189 7.46 18.23 -8.12
N ILE A 190 6.21 18.15 -8.61
CA ILE A 190 5.77 17.16 -9.60
C ILE A 190 5.92 17.74 -11.01
N ARG A 191 6.56 16.96 -11.89
CA ARG A 191 6.85 17.36 -13.28
C ARG A 191 6.23 16.36 -14.25
N PRO A 192 5.18 16.72 -15.00
CA PRO A 192 4.50 15.81 -15.92
C PRO A 192 5.41 15.20 -16.99
N ASP A 193 6.46 15.92 -17.41
CA ASP A 193 7.36 15.46 -18.47
C ASP A 193 8.34 14.36 -18.02
N SER A 194 8.59 14.21 -16.72
CA SER A 194 9.62 13.30 -16.22
C SER A 194 9.13 12.36 -15.11
N ASP A 195 8.20 12.80 -14.28
CA ASP A 195 7.78 12.06 -13.09
C ASP A 195 6.76 10.98 -13.42
N LYS A 196 6.69 10.00 -12.55
CA LYS A 196 5.76 8.88 -12.65
C LYS A 196 4.83 8.87 -11.44
N ILE A 197 3.55 8.58 -11.68
CA ILE A 197 2.51 8.62 -10.66
C ILE A 197 1.89 7.26 -10.50
N MET A 198 1.80 6.80 -9.26
CA MET A 198 1.01 5.65 -8.86
C MET A 198 -0.02 6.08 -7.80
N VAL A 199 -1.26 5.64 -7.95
CA VAL A 199 -2.35 5.97 -7.03
C VAL A 199 -3.04 4.70 -6.58
N CYS A 200 -3.25 4.55 -5.28
CA CYS A 200 -3.99 3.42 -4.72
C CYS A 200 -4.82 3.83 -3.50
N GLY A 201 -6.11 3.63 -3.59
CA GLY A 201 -7.08 3.93 -2.53
C GLY A 201 -8.48 3.47 -2.91
N ASN A 202 -9.49 4.08 -2.30
CA ASN A 202 -10.86 3.84 -2.75
C ASN A 202 -11.10 4.43 -4.15
N MET A 203 -12.21 4.02 -4.77
CA MET A 203 -12.53 4.41 -6.15
C MET A 203 -12.64 5.92 -6.34
N ASP A 204 -13.28 6.63 -5.39
CA ASP A 204 -13.46 8.08 -5.48
C ASP A 204 -12.10 8.80 -5.42
N PHE A 205 -11.23 8.40 -4.51
CA PHE A 205 -9.87 8.93 -4.43
C PHE A 205 -9.08 8.67 -5.72
N ASN A 206 -9.12 7.43 -6.24
CA ASN A 206 -8.40 7.09 -7.46
C ASN A 206 -8.89 7.91 -8.67
N ASN A 207 -10.21 8.08 -8.80
CA ASN A 207 -10.81 8.87 -9.87
C ASN A 207 -10.47 10.37 -9.76
N ASP A 208 -10.54 10.93 -8.55
CA ASP A 208 -10.21 12.33 -8.29
C ASP A 208 -8.72 12.60 -8.59
N MET A 209 -7.83 11.76 -8.09
CA MET A 209 -6.38 11.88 -8.37
C MET A 209 -6.08 11.74 -9.85
N LYS A 210 -6.68 10.77 -10.55
CA LYS A 210 -6.52 10.61 -11.99
C LYS A 210 -6.91 11.88 -12.74
N LYS A 211 -8.07 12.44 -12.42
CA LYS A 211 -8.54 13.69 -13.06
C LYS A 211 -7.52 14.82 -12.86
N ARG A 212 -7.06 15.04 -11.62
CA ARG A 212 -6.10 16.11 -11.28
C ARG A 212 -4.78 15.95 -12.03
N PHE A 213 -4.27 14.72 -12.14
CA PHE A 213 -3.02 14.46 -12.87
C PHE A 213 -3.17 14.64 -14.38
N VAL A 214 -4.29 14.23 -14.95
CA VAL A 214 -4.59 14.49 -16.37
C VAL A 214 -4.71 16.00 -16.63
N ASP A 215 -5.36 16.76 -15.76
CA ASP A 215 -5.54 18.21 -15.89
C ASP A 215 -4.21 18.99 -15.91
N ILE A 216 -3.13 18.44 -15.30
CA ILE A 216 -1.79 19.05 -15.31
C ILE A 216 -0.84 18.43 -16.36
N GLY A 217 -1.31 17.50 -17.19
CA GLY A 217 -0.58 17.00 -18.35
C GLY A 217 -0.01 15.58 -18.24
N PHE A 218 -0.37 14.80 -17.22
CA PHE A 218 -0.10 13.35 -17.23
C PHE A 218 -1.07 12.63 -18.17
N ASN A 219 -0.58 11.62 -18.90
CA ASN A 219 -1.34 10.80 -19.85
C ASN A 219 -1.82 9.48 -19.25
#